data_94bd7e484222c20cff9593547853fcc1
#
_entry.id   94bd7e484222c20cff9593547853fcc1
#
_cell.length_a   1.000
_cell.length_b   1.000
_cell.length_c   1.000
_cell.angle_alpha   90.00
_cell.angle_beta   90.00
_cell.angle_gamma   90.00
#
_symmetry.space_group_name_H-M   'P 1'
#
loop_
_entity.id
_entity.type
_entity.pdbx_description
1 polymer ?
#
loop_
_entity_poly.entity_id
_entity_poly.type
_entity_poly.pdbx_seq_one_letter_code
_entity_poly.pdbx_strand_id
1 'polypeptide(L)'
;MLPFNFDDQWHLPDESKNWFWGIFKPHLKKYLGGYSRHNQLPAPTDDDISNWAFDHIWVNYYKEHDMTALHNHVGDLSIVLYLQIPTYTDKVLGTAPEPGSITFSWGDSKKTFEPKVGELFIFPSGLYHMVMPHKTEGVERVSLSANLYYKEPFNG
;
A
#
# COMPACT_ATOMS: atom_id res chain seq x y z
N MET A 1 20.47 0.06 5.94
CA MET A 1 19.84 -1.16 5.38
C MET A 1 18.80 -1.59 6.39
N LEU A 2 17.52 -1.35 6.10
CA LEU A 2 16.45 -1.81 6.98
C LEU A 2 16.39 -3.34 6.87
N PRO A 3 16.17 -4.06 7.97
CA PRO A 3 16.04 -5.50 7.92
C PRO A 3 14.69 -5.86 7.28
N PHE A 4 14.68 -5.94 5.96
CA PHE A 4 13.61 -6.58 5.24
C PHE A 4 13.97 -8.07 5.20
N ASN A 5 13.17 -8.87 5.87
CA ASN A 5 13.25 -10.32 5.73
C ASN A 5 12.35 -10.72 4.55
N PHE A 6 12.74 -10.30 3.32
CA PHE A 6 12.02 -10.61 2.09
C PHE A 6 12.96 -11.24 1.08
N ASP A 7 12.85 -12.52 0.90
CA ASP A 7 13.46 -13.22 -0.23
C ASP A 7 12.54 -13.23 -1.47
N ASP A 8 11.24 -12.90 -1.32
CA ASP A 8 10.22 -13.09 -2.35
C ASP A 8 9.47 -11.79 -2.71
N GLN A 9 10.19 -10.82 -3.27
CA GLN A 9 9.63 -9.62 -3.88
C GLN A 9 9.85 -9.63 -5.40
N TRP A 10 8.75 -9.53 -6.17
CA TRP A 10 8.80 -9.58 -7.63
C TRP A 10 8.37 -8.24 -8.23
N HIS A 11 9.26 -7.61 -8.98
CA HIS A 11 8.93 -6.39 -9.72
C HIS A 11 8.15 -6.73 -10.99
N LEU A 12 7.05 -6.00 -11.23
CA LEU A 12 6.30 -6.13 -12.46
C LEU A 12 7.05 -5.50 -13.64
N PRO A 13 7.02 -6.13 -14.82
CA PRO A 13 7.55 -5.55 -16.05
C PRO A 13 6.83 -4.22 -16.40
N ASP A 14 7.54 -3.33 -17.11
CA ASP A 14 6.98 -2.01 -17.48
C ASP A 14 5.69 -2.09 -18.31
N GLU A 15 5.54 -3.10 -19.15
CA GLU A 15 4.33 -3.35 -19.94
C GLU A 15 3.11 -3.62 -19.04
N SER A 16 3.29 -4.20 -17.87
CA SER A 16 2.22 -4.44 -16.90
C SER A 16 1.74 -3.14 -16.24
N LYS A 17 2.57 -2.09 -16.20
CA LYS A 17 2.21 -0.79 -15.63
C LYS A 17 1.02 -0.16 -16.37
N ASN A 18 1.01 -0.24 -17.69
CA ASN A 18 -0.08 0.33 -18.50
C ASN A 18 -1.41 -0.38 -18.26
N TRP A 19 -1.37 -1.72 -18.18
CA TRP A 19 -2.56 -2.51 -17.85
C TRP A 19 -3.07 -2.16 -16.45
N PHE A 20 -2.20 -2.15 -15.46
CA PHE A 20 -2.58 -1.85 -14.08
C PHE A 20 -3.05 -0.40 -13.92
N TRP A 21 -2.46 0.54 -14.67
CA TRP A 21 -2.92 1.93 -14.69
C TRP A 21 -4.39 2.06 -15.08
N GLY A 22 -4.84 1.32 -16.07
CA GLY A 22 -6.25 1.32 -16.49
C GLY A 22 -7.20 0.91 -15.37
N ILE A 23 -6.79 -0.05 -14.53
CA ILE A 23 -7.55 -0.50 -13.35
C ILE A 23 -7.48 0.52 -12.22
N PHE A 24 -6.31 1.07 -11.97
CA PHE A 24 -6.03 1.94 -10.82
C PHE A 24 -6.56 3.38 -10.97
N LYS A 25 -6.54 3.93 -12.19
CA LYS A 25 -6.89 5.33 -12.48
C LYS A 25 -8.23 5.78 -11.85
N PRO A 26 -9.34 5.04 -11.91
CA PRO A 26 -10.59 5.43 -11.26
C PRO A 26 -10.48 5.56 -9.73
N HIS A 27 -9.69 4.69 -9.11
CA HIS A 27 -9.47 4.71 -7.66
C HIS A 27 -8.62 5.91 -7.24
N LEU A 28 -7.59 6.25 -8.01
CA LEU A 28 -6.80 7.46 -7.82
C LEU A 28 -7.67 8.72 -7.90
N LYS A 29 -8.52 8.81 -8.93
CA LYS A 29 -9.46 9.94 -9.09
C LYS A 29 -10.40 10.08 -7.89
N LYS A 30 -10.91 8.97 -7.39
CA LYS A 30 -11.77 8.95 -6.18
C LYS A 30 -11.00 9.41 -4.94
N TYR A 31 -9.77 8.93 -4.74
CA TYR A 31 -8.91 9.30 -3.61
C TYR A 31 -8.60 10.80 -3.64
N LEU A 32 -8.10 11.31 -4.77
CA LEU A 32 -7.76 12.75 -4.93
C LEU A 32 -9.01 13.64 -4.82
N GLY A 33 -10.15 13.19 -5.34
CA GLY A 33 -11.42 13.91 -5.16
C GLY A 33 -11.87 13.96 -3.69
N GLY A 34 -11.60 12.92 -2.90
CA GLY A 34 -11.82 12.91 -1.45
C GLY A 34 -10.90 13.88 -0.74
N TYR A 35 -9.61 13.87 -1.09
CA TYR A 35 -8.61 14.79 -0.57
C TYR A 35 -8.97 16.25 -0.88
N SER A 36 -9.33 16.55 -2.13
CA SER A 36 -9.74 17.91 -2.55
C SER A 36 -10.94 18.41 -1.77
N ARG A 37 -11.99 17.59 -1.61
CA ARG A 37 -13.17 17.99 -0.79
C ARG A 37 -12.80 18.26 0.66
N HIS A 38 -11.97 17.41 1.26
CA HIS A 38 -11.55 17.58 2.66
C HIS A 38 -10.78 18.90 2.86
N ASN A 39 -9.95 19.28 1.89
CA ASN A 39 -9.11 20.47 1.97
C ASN A 39 -9.72 21.69 1.26
N GLN A 40 -10.98 21.63 0.83
CA GLN A 40 -11.68 22.72 0.14
C GLN A 40 -10.97 23.18 -1.15
N LEU A 41 -10.34 22.22 -1.85
CA LEU A 41 -9.66 22.43 -3.12
C LEU A 41 -10.58 22.08 -4.31
N PRO A 42 -10.29 22.59 -5.53
CA PRO A 42 -10.96 22.15 -6.73
C PRO A 42 -10.89 20.64 -6.92
N ALA A 43 -11.92 20.05 -7.55
CA ALA A 43 -11.90 18.64 -7.90
C ALA A 43 -10.80 18.37 -8.95
N PRO A 44 -10.10 17.20 -8.86
CA PRO A 44 -9.06 16.88 -9.82
C PRO A 44 -9.65 16.69 -11.23
N THR A 45 -8.98 17.27 -12.20
CA THR A 45 -9.29 17.11 -13.63
C THR A 45 -8.73 15.80 -14.17
N ASP A 46 -9.08 15.42 -15.39
CA ASP A 46 -8.48 14.26 -16.05
C ASP A 46 -7.01 14.49 -16.41
N ASP A 47 -6.61 15.75 -16.63
CA ASP A 47 -5.20 16.13 -16.85
C ASP A 47 -4.40 15.97 -15.57
N ASP A 48 -4.93 16.38 -14.40
CA ASP A 48 -4.29 16.15 -13.12
C ASP A 48 -4.05 14.65 -12.87
N ILE A 49 -5.02 13.80 -13.20
CA ILE A 49 -4.88 12.36 -13.08
C ILE A 49 -3.83 11.81 -14.06
N SER A 50 -3.75 12.34 -15.27
CA SER A 50 -2.80 11.89 -16.30
C SER A 50 -1.35 12.25 -15.98
N ASN A 51 -1.14 13.21 -15.09
CA ASN A 51 0.19 13.62 -14.62
C ASN A 51 0.77 12.69 -13.56
N TRP A 52 -0.01 11.74 -13.04
CA TRP A 52 0.49 10.71 -12.14
C TRP A 52 1.11 9.55 -12.91
N ALA A 53 2.16 8.96 -12.35
CA ALA A 53 2.79 7.77 -12.90
C ALA A 53 3.28 6.83 -11.79
N PHE A 54 3.30 5.54 -12.10
CA PHE A 54 3.99 4.57 -11.25
C PHE A 54 5.51 4.69 -11.43
N ASP A 55 6.22 4.71 -10.32
CA ASP A 55 7.66 4.50 -10.30
C ASP A 55 7.93 2.99 -10.38
N HIS A 56 7.62 2.27 -9.31
CA HIS A 56 7.78 0.83 -9.20
C HIS A 56 6.48 0.17 -8.79
N ILE A 57 6.23 -1.01 -9.33
CA ILE A 57 5.16 -1.92 -8.91
C ILE A 57 5.80 -3.26 -8.57
N TRP A 58 5.46 -3.80 -7.41
CA TRP A 58 5.98 -5.09 -6.99
C TRP A 58 4.93 -5.91 -6.24
N VAL A 59 5.10 -7.22 -6.24
CA VAL A 59 4.29 -8.16 -5.49
C VAL A 59 5.10 -8.69 -4.32
N ASN A 60 4.50 -8.68 -3.14
CA ASN A 60 5.08 -9.23 -1.92
C ASN A 60 4.39 -10.53 -1.57
N TYR A 61 5.19 -11.55 -1.32
CA TYR A 61 4.76 -12.85 -0.81
C TYR A 61 5.23 -12.97 0.64
N TYR A 62 4.30 -12.90 1.59
CA TYR A 62 4.58 -13.01 3.01
C TYR A 62 4.29 -14.42 3.48
N LYS A 63 5.33 -15.13 3.84
CA LYS A 63 5.28 -16.44 4.47
C LYS A 63 5.20 -16.30 5.99
N GLU A 64 5.19 -17.43 6.68
CA GLU A 64 5.28 -17.52 8.11
C GLU A 64 6.46 -16.69 8.65
N HIS A 65 6.19 -15.87 9.67
CA HIS A 65 7.13 -14.94 10.33
C HIS A 65 7.62 -13.76 9.48
N ASP A 66 7.25 -13.66 8.21
CA ASP A 66 7.60 -12.48 7.41
C ASP A 66 6.89 -11.25 7.92
N MET A 67 7.64 -10.18 8.03
CA MET A 67 7.15 -8.88 8.48
C MET A 67 7.80 -7.75 7.70
N THR A 68 7.15 -6.61 7.64
CA THR A 68 7.80 -5.36 7.26
C THR A 68 7.87 -4.44 8.46
N ALA A 69 9.08 -4.11 8.88
CA ALA A 69 9.31 -3.15 9.96
C ALA A 69 8.73 -1.77 9.61
N LEU A 70 8.59 -0.92 10.62
CA LEU A 70 8.10 0.45 10.45
C LEU A 70 8.99 1.22 9.46
N HIS A 71 8.42 1.68 8.35
CA HIS A 71 9.10 2.37 7.27
C HIS A 71 8.16 3.32 6.53
N ASN A 72 8.71 4.11 5.64
CA ASN A 72 7.98 4.91 4.65
C ASN A 72 8.67 4.79 3.29
N HIS A 73 8.11 5.40 2.26
CA HIS A 73 8.64 5.37 0.90
C HIS A 73 8.99 6.75 0.38
N VAL A 74 9.81 6.78 -0.66
CA VAL A 74 10.02 7.95 -1.51
C VAL A 74 8.91 7.99 -2.56
N GLY A 75 8.46 9.18 -2.93
CA GLY A 75 7.35 9.40 -3.87
C GLY A 75 6.26 10.24 -3.22
N ASP A 76 5.18 10.46 -3.94
CA ASP A 76 4.04 11.25 -3.47
C ASP A 76 2.96 10.38 -2.82
N LEU A 77 2.60 9.28 -3.49
CA LEU A 77 1.63 8.31 -3.01
C LEU A 77 2.20 6.88 -3.05
N SER A 78 1.77 6.08 -2.12
CA SER A 78 1.99 4.64 -2.09
C SER A 78 0.65 3.92 -2.07
N ILE A 79 0.64 2.70 -2.61
CA ILE A 79 -0.54 1.83 -2.60
C ILE A 79 -0.20 0.43 -2.13
N VAL A 80 -1.20 -0.23 -1.54
CA VAL A 80 -1.18 -1.67 -1.27
C VAL A 80 -2.53 -2.24 -1.68
N LEU A 81 -2.52 -3.22 -2.59
CA LEU A 81 -3.68 -4.01 -3.00
C LEU A 81 -3.52 -5.45 -2.52
N TYR A 82 -4.48 -5.97 -1.78
CA TYR A 82 -4.44 -7.32 -1.25
C TYR A 82 -5.01 -8.33 -2.26
N LEU A 83 -4.15 -9.23 -2.73
CA LEU A 83 -4.49 -10.24 -3.75
C LEU A 83 -4.88 -11.57 -3.12
N GLN A 84 -4.25 -11.93 -1.99
CA GLN A 84 -4.51 -13.16 -1.27
C GLN A 84 -4.33 -12.93 0.23
N ILE A 85 -5.33 -13.31 1.00
CA ILE A 85 -5.29 -13.33 2.47
C ILE A 85 -5.66 -14.74 2.90
N PRO A 86 -4.76 -15.47 3.52
CA PRO A 86 -5.05 -16.80 4.01
C PRO A 86 -5.90 -16.75 5.29
N THR A 87 -6.48 -17.87 5.65
CA THR A 87 -7.05 -18.04 6.99
C THR A 87 -5.91 -18.27 7.97
N TYR A 88 -5.74 -17.37 8.90
CA TYR A 88 -4.75 -17.51 9.97
C TYR A 88 -5.28 -18.37 11.10
N THR A 89 -4.40 -19.21 11.65
CA THR A 89 -4.67 -20.03 12.84
C THR A 89 -4.00 -19.48 14.10
N ASP A 90 -3.29 -18.37 13.95
CA ASP A 90 -2.64 -17.67 15.05
C ASP A 90 -3.67 -17.23 16.10
N LYS A 91 -3.29 -17.34 17.35
CA LYS A 91 -4.09 -16.78 18.44
C LYS A 91 -3.62 -15.36 18.73
N VAL A 92 -4.56 -14.41 18.66
CA VAL A 92 -4.31 -13.04 19.11
C VAL A 92 -4.39 -13.00 20.63
N LEU A 93 -3.36 -12.42 21.26
CA LEU A 93 -3.28 -12.26 22.70
C LEU A 93 -3.45 -10.80 23.11
N GLY A 94 -4.47 -10.55 23.90
CA GLY A 94 -4.73 -9.22 24.44
C GLY A 94 -5.09 -8.19 23.37
N THR A 95 -4.34 -7.09 23.30
CA THR A 95 -4.54 -5.97 22.37
C THR A 95 -3.58 -6.03 21.17
N ALA A 96 -2.94 -7.18 20.93
CA ALA A 96 -2.06 -7.34 19.79
C ALA A 96 -2.84 -7.21 18.46
N PRO A 97 -2.25 -6.62 17.41
CA PRO A 97 -2.86 -6.61 16.09
C PRO A 97 -3.06 -8.02 15.54
N GLU A 98 -4.10 -8.19 14.73
CA GLU A 98 -4.35 -9.44 14.03
C GLU A 98 -3.18 -9.81 13.09
N PRO A 99 -2.90 -11.11 12.89
CA PRO A 99 -1.87 -11.57 11.97
C PRO A 99 -2.05 -10.96 10.57
N GLY A 100 -0.94 -10.57 9.92
CA GLY A 100 -0.95 -9.97 8.59
C GLY A 100 -1.55 -8.57 8.50
N SER A 101 -1.93 -7.94 9.61
CA SER A 101 -2.46 -6.57 9.64
C SER A 101 -1.44 -5.54 9.17
N ILE A 102 -1.94 -4.44 8.59
CA ILE A 102 -1.14 -3.25 8.31
C ILE A 102 -1.44 -2.17 9.35
N THR A 103 -0.39 -1.56 9.89
CA THR A 103 -0.49 -0.46 10.83
C THR A 103 0.13 0.79 10.25
N PHE A 104 -0.63 1.88 10.21
CA PHE A 104 -0.16 3.22 9.86
C PHE A 104 0.12 4.02 11.12
N SER A 105 1.16 4.87 11.11
CA SER A 105 1.59 5.68 12.24
C SER A 105 1.89 7.12 11.81
N TRP A 106 1.36 8.07 12.56
CA TRP A 106 1.61 9.51 12.35
C TRP A 106 1.62 10.26 13.69
N GLY A 107 2.71 10.94 14.00
CA GLY A 107 2.93 11.54 15.31
C GLY A 107 2.77 10.49 16.41
N ASP A 108 1.97 10.78 17.42
CA ASP A 108 1.68 9.87 18.55
C ASP A 108 0.50 8.92 18.27
N SER A 109 -0.06 8.98 17.07
CA SER A 109 -1.24 8.19 16.68
C SER A 109 -0.87 7.02 15.80
N LYS A 110 -1.67 5.95 15.89
CA LYS A 110 -1.57 4.79 15.00
C LYS A 110 -2.94 4.22 14.69
N LYS A 111 -3.08 3.61 13.51
CA LYS A 111 -4.29 2.89 13.13
C LYS A 111 -3.93 1.58 12.43
N THR A 112 -4.53 0.50 12.89
CA THR A 112 -4.32 -0.85 12.35
C THR A 112 -5.56 -1.29 11.59
N PHE A 113 -5.33 -1.94 10.45
CA PHE A 113 -6.36 -2.52 9.61
C PHE A 113 -6.05 -4.00 9.40
N GLU A 114 -7.08 -4.81 9.54
CA GLU A 114 -7.08 -6.20 9.09
C GLU A 114 -7.43 -6.20 7.59
N PRO A 115 -6.50 -6.61 6.70
CA PRO A 115 -6.73 -6.51 5.27
C PRO A 115 -7.68 -7.59 4.77
N LYS A 116 -8.41 -7.26 3.69
CA LYS A 116 -9.30 -8.17 2.97
C LYS A 116 -8.89 -8.26 1.51
N VAL A 117 -9.14 -9.41 0.91
CA VAL A 117 -8.90 -9.60 -0.54
C VAL A 117 -9.66 -8.57 -1.35
N GLY A 118 -8.98 -7.94 -2.31
CA GLY A 118 -9.52 -6.87 -3.16
C GLY A 118 -9.52 -5.47 -2.51
N GLU A 119 -9.10 -5.35 -1.26
CA GLU A 119 -8.99 -4.06 -0.58
C GLU A 119 -7.74 -3.31 -1.05
N LEU A 120 -7.93 -2.02 -1.39
CA LEU A 120 -6.87 -1.13 -1.86
C LEU A 120 -6.69 0.03 -0.88
N PHE A 121 -5.48 0.16 -0.34
CA PHE A 121 -5.07 1.34 0.41
C PHE A 121 -4.28 2.28 -0.49
N ILE A 122 -4.62 3.58 -0.46
CA ILE A 122 -3.87 4.66 -1.10
C ILE A 122 -3.52 5.66 -0.01
N PHE A 123 -2.24 5.99 0.13
CA PHE A 123 -1.75 6.85 1.21
C PHE A 123 -0.52 7.64 0.79
N PRO A 124 -0.23 8.78 1.44
CA PRO A 124 1.01 9.53 1.22
C PRO A 124 2.23 8.63 1.44
N SER A 125 3.20 8.65 0.54
CA SER A 125 4.40 7.80 0.62
C SER A 125 5.21 8.03 1.89
N GLY A 126 5.20 9.27 2.43
CA GLY A 126 5.85 9.61 3.69
C GLY A 126 5.15 9.08 4.95
N LEU A 127 3.96 8.50 4.83
CA LEU A 127 3.25 7.92 5.98
C LEU A 127 3.92 6.63 6.44
N TYR A 128 4.37 6.60 7.69
CA TYR A 128 4.99 5.42 8.28
C TYR A 128 3.98 4.28 8.41
N HIS A 129 4.40 3.09 8.03
CA HIS A 129 3.58 1.89 8.14
C HIS A 129 4.43 0.64 8.37
N MET A 130 3.79 -0.40 8.89
CA MET A 130 4.39 -1.71 9.12
C MET A 130 3.38 -2.82 8.88
N VAL A 131 3.88 -4.02 8.61
CA VAL A 131 3.07 -5.22 8.41
C VAL A 131 3.38 -6.22 9.49
N MET A 132 2.34 -6.69 10.17
CA MET A 132 2.45 -7.69 11.23
C MET A 132 2.67 -9.08 10.64
N PRO A 133 3.57 -9.88 11.23
CA PRO A 133 3.78 -11.26 10.80
C PRO A 133 2.58 -12.14 11.15
N HIS A 134 2.52 -13.31 10.53
CA HIS A 134 1.70 -14.43 10.96
C HIS A 134 2.58 -15.66 11.28
N LYS A 135 2.04 -16.61 12.02
CA LYS A 135 2.73 -17.85 12.42
C LYS A 135 2.09 -19.09 11.80
N THR A 136 1.10 -18.91 10.94
CA THR A 136 0.40 -19.99 10.28
C THR A 136 1.30 -20.57 9.19
N GLU A 137 1.69 -21.84 9.37
CA GLU A 137 2.56 -22.56 8.43
C GLU A 137 1.88 -22.86 7.12
N GLY A 138 2.66 -22.89 6.02
CA GLY A 138 2.23 -23.35 4.71
C GLY A 138 1.26 -22.45 3.98
N VAL A 139 1.06 -21.22 4.44
CA VAL A 139 0.19 -20.22 3.80
C VAL A 139 0.96 -18.95 3.45
N GLU A 140 0.51 -18.26 2.41
CA GLU A 140 1.10 -17.01 1.97
C GLU A 140 0.05 -15.89 1.89
N ARG A 141 0.38 -14.72 2.41
CA ARG A 141 -0.33 -13.49 2.15
C ARG A 141 0.32 -12.80 0.96
N VAL A 142 -0.46 -12.46 -0.05
CA VAL A 142 0.03 -11.81 -1.27
C VAL A 142 -0.56 -10.42 -1.40
N SER A 143 0.30 -9.43 -1.59
CA SER A 143 -0.10 -8.06 -1.86
C SER A 143 0.71 -7.45 -3.01
N LEU A 144 0.06 -6.61 -3.82
CA LEU A 144 0.70 -5.77 -4.81
C LEU A 144 0.89 -4.39 -4.21
N SER A 145 2.09 -3.87 -4.28
CA SER A 145 2.45 -2.52 -3.82
C SER A 145 2.99 -1.70 -4.97
N ALA A 146 2.81 -0.39 -4.90
CA ALA A 146 3.42 0.52 -5.84
C ALA A 146 3.66 1.89 -5.21
N ASN A 147 4.65 2.62 -5.73
CA ASN A 147 4.85 4.03 -5.47
C ASN A 147 4.49 4.83 -6.71
N LEU A 148 3.90 6.00 -6.48
CA LEU A 148 3.52 6.96 -7.52
C LEU A 148 4.18 8.30 -7.26
N TYR A 149 4.40 9.01 -8.35
CA TYR A 149 4.85 10.39 -8.34
C TYR A 149 4.00 11.24 -9.28
N TYR A 150 3.92 12.54 -8.97
CA TYR A 150 3.33 13.54 -9.85
C TYR A 150 4.41 14.08 -10.78
N LYS A 151 4.21 14.01 -12.10
CA LYS A 151 5.23 14.32 -13.11
C LYS A 151 5.59 15.79 -13.22
N GLU A 152 4.66 16.67 -12.87
CA GLU A 152 4.90 18.10 -12.86
C GLU A 152 5.09 18.60 -11.42
N PRO A 153 6.04 19.51 -11.18
CA PRO A 153 6.13 20.14 -9.87
C PRO A 153 4.81 20.87 -9.59
N PHE A 154 4.27 20.63 -8.41
CA PHE A 154 3.08 21.32 -7.93
C PHE A 154 3.43 22.83 -7.89
N ASN A 155 3.01 23.58 -8.90
CA ASN A 155 3.05 25.04 -8.91
C ASN A 155 1.88 25.55 -8.06
N GLY A 156 2.01 25.38 -6.74
CA GLY A 156 1.10 25.95 -5.77
C GLY A 156 1.51 27.35 -5.37
#